data_05c499ed0f93ba16b2b8d56f541d66e6
#
_entry.id   05c499ed0f93ba16b2b8d56f541d66e6
#
_cell.length_a   1.000
_cell.length_b   1.000
_cell.length_c   1.000
_cell.angle_alpha   90.00
_cell.angle_beta   90.00
_cell.angle_gamma   90.00
#
_symmetry.space_group_name_H-M   'P 1'
#
loop_
_entity.id
_entity.type
_entity.pdbx_description
1 polymer ?
#
loop_
_entity_poly.entity_id
_entity_poly.type
_entity_poly.pdbx_seq_one_letter_code
_entity_poly.pdbx_strand_id
1 'polypeptide(L)'
;MRKKLGFGCMRLPVTVRNGREEIDYRELESMVDLFLEQGYTYFDTAYTYHDGQCEEALRKALVERYPRDRFTLTDKLPTLLLEDEMQQERIFAEQLRRCGVQWFDRYLVHCATKAFYEKAQQFRSFEFALQKRRDGFIRQVGFSFHDSPELLEEILERYPDIDFIQLQISYMDWNNSPIQARRCYEIARRARKPVVVMCPLKGGMLVHPPQAIEKRLREARPEWSAATWAIRFAASLDGVETVLSGMSSLEQMRRNIAGLEGFTGLEERDYAVLNEAARLNARLTPIQCTTCSYCLPVCPAHIPIPTDLWLLNEDVADDGKGIENRRKSYRALSQGLGRASDCIECYRCENACPQHIHITGWLKRAVERFEAVPEPVLP
;
A
#
# COMPACT_ATOMS: atom_id res chain seq x y z
N MET A 1 -26.42 -4.62 1.76
CA MET A 1 -25.05 -5.19 1.59
C MET A 1 -24.08 -4.30 2.37
N ARG A 2 -23.13 -4.84 3.13
CA ARG A 2 -22.13 -4.05 3.89
C ARG A 2 -21.28 -3.26 2.91
N LYS A 3 -21.06 -1.97 3.15
CA LYS A 3 -20.19 -1.12 2.32
C LYS A 3 -18.74 -1.55 2.51
N LYS A 4 -18.06 -1.92 1.42
CA LYS A 4 -16.72 -2.55 1.48
C LYS A 4 -15.54 -1.57 1.31
N LEU A 5 -15.75 -0.29 0.97
CA LEU A 5 -14.66 0.68 0.86
C LEU A 5 -14.15 1.07 2.25
N GLY A 6 -12.81 1.08 2.41
CA GLY A 6 -12.11 1.62 3.56
C GLY A 6 -11.20 2.76 3.16
N PHE A 7 -11.03 3.75 4.03
CA PHE A 7 -10.12 4.86 3.84
C PHE A 7 -8.72 4.48 4.36
N GLY A 8 -7.81 4.14 3.44
CA GLY A 8 -6.40 3.91 3.72
C GLY A 8 -5.66 5.24 3.85
N CYS A 9 -5.20 5.57 5.06
CA CYS A 9 -4.66 6.89 5.36
C CYS A 9 -3.15 7.05 5.09
N MET A 10 -2.53 6.10 4.38
CA MET A 10 -1.12 6.21 3.96
C MET A 10 -0.86 7.37 2.98
N ARG A 11 -1.89 7.90 2.33
CA ARG A 11 -1.80 8.96 1.32
C ARG A 11 -2.84 10.05 1.57
N LEU A 12 -2.79 10.66 2.76
CA LEU A 12 -3.65 11.80 3.08
C LEU A 12 -3.39 12.98 2.13
N PRO A 13 -4.35 13.90 1.96
CA PRO A 13 -4.14 15.12 1.20
C PRO A 13 -3.02 15.96 1.82
N VAL A 14 -2.13 16.49 0.98
CA VAL A 14 -1.03 17.35 1.41
C VAL A 14 -0.97 18.64 0.60
N THR A 15 -0.47 19.69 1.22
CA THR A 15 -0.10 20.96 0.58
C THR A 15 1.40 21.17 0.75
N VAL A 16 2.01 21.87 -0.20
CA VAL A 16 3.43 22.24 -0.09
C VAL A 16 3.54 23.65 0.48
N ARG A 17 4.12 23.79 1.68
CA ARG A 17 4.43 25.07 2.30
C ARG A 17 5.92 25.17 2.61
N ASN A 18 6.56 26.23 2.15
CA ASN A 18 8.00 26.44 2.36
C ASN A 18 8.88 25.24 1.93
N GLY A 19 8.47 24.55 0.84
CA GLY A 19 9.18 23.37 0.32
C GLY A 19 8.99 22.09 1.13
N ARG A 20 8.07 22.05 2.08
CA ARG A 20 7.72 20.86 2.87
C ARG A 20 6.27 20.47 2.62
N GLU A 21 6.01 19.18 2.58
CA GLU A 21 4.67 18.65 2.55
C GLU A 21 4.05 18.73 3.96
N GLU A 22 2.86 19.29 4.05
CA GLU A 22 2.05 19.37 5.26
C GLU A 22 0.67 18.79 4.96
N ILE A 23 0.04 18.11 5.92
CA ILE A 23 -1.31 17.57 5.76
C ILE A 23 -2.30 18.71 5.56
N ASP A 24 -3.10 18.63 4.49
CA ASP A 24 -4.21 19.54 4.24
C ASP A 24 -5.41 19.12 5.08
N TYR A 25 -5.51 19.69 6.28
CA TYR A 25 -6.60 19.39 7.20
C TYR A 25 -7.98 19.76 6.65
N ARG A 26 -8.09 20.84 5.87
CA ARG A 26 -9.37 21.27 5.30
C ARG A 26 -9.89 20.25 4.30
N GLU A 27 -9.03 19.76 3.43
CA GLU A 27 -9.36 18.71 2.47
C GLU A 27 -9.65 17.39 3.19
N LEU A 28 -8.82 17.02 4.19
CA LEU A 28 -8.99 15.80 4.97
C LEU A 28 -10.33 15.80 5.75
N GLU A 29 -10.69 16.89 6.39
CA GLU A 29 -11.98 17.03 7.09
C GLU A 29 -13.16 16.85 6.14
N SER A 30 -13.12 17.48 4.95
CA SER A 30 -14.15 17.33 3.92
C SER A 30 -14.25 15.87 3.43
N MET A 31 -13.12 15.17 3.32
CA MET A 31 -13.08 13.75 2.94
C MET A 31 -13.68 12.87 4.04
N VAL A 32 -13.35 13.11 5.30
CA VAL A 32 -13.91 12.38 6.45
C VAL A 32 -15.42 12.56 6.53
N ASP A 33 -15.89 13.80 6.37
CA ASP A 33 -17.31 14.14 6.39
C ASP A 33 -18.06 13.37 5.30
N LEU A 34 -17.62 13.48 4.06
CA LEU A 34 -18.21 12.75 2.94
C LEU A 34 -18.23 11.24 3.16
N PHE A 35 -17.11 10.67 3.64
CA PHE A 35 -16.99 9.23 3.84
C PHE A 35 -18.00 8.69 4.85
N LEU A 36 -18.15 9.38 5.99
CA LEU A 36 -19.11 9.03 7.04
C LEU A 36 -20.56 9.31 6.62
N GLU A 37 -20.83 10.43 5.93
CA GLU A 37 -22.15 10.76 5.39
C GLU A 37 -22.64 9.69 4.40
N GLN A 38 -21.74 9.18 3.58
CA GLN A 38 -22.03 8.08 2.67
C GLN A 38 -22.09 6.71 3.37
N GLY A 39 -21.98 6.65 4.71
CA GLY A 39 -22.13 5.43 5.53
C GLY A 39 -20.95 4.47 5.43
N TYR A 40 -19.79 4.92 5.01
CA TYR A 40 -18.51 4.20 5.15
C TYR A 40 -17.89 4.54 6.49
N THR A 41 -17.25 3.56 7.15
CA THR A 41 -16.83 3.75 8.55
C THR A 41 -15.39 3.31 8.82
N TYR A 42 -14.71 2.64 7.90
CA TYR A 42 -13.42 2.02 8.13
C TYR A 42 -12.26 2.97 7.79
N PHE A 43 -11.43 3.31 8.78
CA PHE A 43 -10.22 4.11 8.64
C PHE A 43 -9.01 3.28 9.05
N ASP A 44 -7.96 3.28 8.20
CA ASP A 44 -6.74 2.48 8.38
C ASP A 44 -5.53 3.40 8.44
N THR A 45 -4.88 3.46 9.59
CA THR A 45 -3.64 4.22 9.82
C THR A 45 -2.47 3.31 10.19
N ALA A 46 -1.30 3.89 10.42
CA ALA A 46 -0.13 3.26 11.01
C ALA A 46 0.79 4.29 11.62
N TYR A 47 1.57 3.88 12.60
CA TYR A 47 2.56 4.68 13.33
C TYR A 47 3.53 5.45 12.42
N THR A 48 3.92 4.86 11.27
CA THR A 48 4.91 5.42 10.34
C THR A 48 4.33 6.26 9.21
N TYR A 49 2.99 6.34 9.07
CA TYR A 49 2.40 7.06 7.94
C TYR A 49 2.58 8.57 8.09
N HIS A 50 2.93 9.24 6.98
CA HIS A 50 3.24 10.68 6.94
C HIS A 50 4.27 11.09 8.00
N ASP A 51 5.36 10.33 8.10
CA ASP A 51 6.42 10.56 9.09
C ASP A 51 5.90 10.65 10.54
N GLY A 52 4.90 9.82 10.86
CA GLY A 52 4.26 9.74 12.18
C GLY A 52 3.16 10.77 12.43
N GLN A 53 2.78 11.58 11.44
CA GLN A 53 1.75 12.62 11.61
C GLN A 53 0.32 12.12 11.37
N CYS A 54 0.15 10.94 10.72
CA CYS A 54 -1.16 10.45 10.30
C CYS A 54 -2.12 10.19 11.46
N GLU A 55 -1.63 9.65 12.57
CA GLU A 55 -2.42 9.36 13.78
C GLU A 55 -3.03 10.64 14.36
N GLU A 56 -2.21 11.70 14.51
CA GLU A 56 -2.68 13.01 15.00
C GLU A 56 -3.61 13.71 14.00
N ALA A 57 -3.38 13.51 12.70
CA ALA A 57 -4.27 14.04 11.68
C ALA A 57 -5.67 13.41 11.76
N LEU A 58 -5.76 12.11 11.94
CA LEU A 58 -7.03 11.42 12.15
C LEU A 58 -7.66 11.80 13.50
N ARG A 59 -6.87 12.01 14.53
CA ARG A 59 -7.41 12.53 15.78
C ARG A 59 -8.19 13.83 15.54
N LYS A 60 -7.59 14.81 14.87
CA LYS A 60 -8.20 16.13 14.62
C LYS A 60 -9.38 16.05 13.64
N ALA A 61 -9.17 15.35 12.51
CA ALA A 61 -10.17 15.33 11.43
C ALA A 61 -11.34 14.36 11.67
N LEU A 62 -11.16 13.33 12.50
CA LEU A 62 -12.13 12.28 12.74
C LEU A 62 -12.53 12.17 14.21
N VAL A 63 -11.57 11.83 15.10
CA VAL A 63 -11.88 11.39 16.46
C VAL A 63 -12.45 12.52 17.32
N GLU A 64 -11.93 13.75 17.21
CA GLU A 64 -12.43 14.92 17.93
C GLU A 64 -13.75 15.49 17.39
N ARG A 65 -14.17 15.05 16.17
CA ARG A 65 -15.35 15.60 15.47
C ARG A 65 -16.55 14.67 15.48
N TYR A 66 -16.35 13.36 15.67
CA TYR A 66 -17.39 12.35 15.55
C TYR A 66 -17.46 11.43 16.78
N PRO A 67 -18.67 10.97 17.17
CA PRO A 67 -18.83 9.96 18.21
C PRO A 67 -18.04 8.69 17.86
N ARG A 68 -17.44 8.08 18.88
CA ARG A 68 -16.50 6.94 18.72
C ARG A 68 -17.14 5.69 18.07
N ASP A 69 -18.44 5.51 18.19
CA ASP A 69 -19.21 4.43 17.60
C ASP A 69 -19.54 4.62 16.10
N ARG A 70 -19.27 5.81 15.56
CA ARG A 70 -19.54 6.12 14.16
C ARG A 70 -18.48 5.62 13.20
N PHE A 71 -17.32 5.19 13.68
CA PHE A 71 -16.20 4.75 12.84
C PHE A 71 -15.45 3.56 13.43
N THR A 72 -14.81 2.81 12.54
CA THR A 72 -13.83 1.76 12.85
C THR A 72 -12.44 2.31 12.64
N LEU A 73 -11.62 2.34 13.67
CA LEU A 73 -10.23 2.78 13.61
C LEU A 73 -9.29 1.58 13.69
N THR A 74 -8.44 1.45 12.69
CA THR A 74 -7.40 0.42 12.60
C THR A 74 -6.03 1.06 12.69
N ASP A 75 -5.17 0.52 13.56
CA ASP A 75 -3.77 0.94 13.67
C ASP A 75 -2.84 -0.29 13.67
N LYS A 76 -1.51 -0.07 13.63
CA LYS A 76 -0.55 -1.15 13.40
C LYS A 76 0.68 -1.00 14.29
N LEU A 77 1.11 -2.10 14.90
CA LEU A 77 2.38 -2.20 15.62
C LEU A 77 3.56 -2.17 14.63
N PRO A 78 4.43 -1.18 14.65
CA PRO A 78 5.53 -1.04 13.67
C PRO A 78 6.69 -1.99 13.99
N THR A 79 6.54 -3.28 13.71
CA THR A 79 7.55 -4.32 14.00
C THR A 79 8.94 -3.99 13.47
N LEU A 80 9.00 -3.31 12.33
CA LEU A 80 10.28 -2.90 11.73
C LEU A 80 11.11 -1.98 12.65
N LEU A 81 10.46 -1.14 13.49
CA LEU A 81 11.09 -0.16 14.37
C LEU A 81 11.46 -0.72 15.75
N LEU A 82 10.96 -1.89 16.10
CA LEU A 82 11.21 -2.48 17.42
C LEU A 82 12.70 -2.83 17.59
N GLU A 83 13.26 -2.48 18.73
CA GLU A 83 14.61 -2.86 19.15
C GLU A 83 14.58 -3.79 20.35
N ASP A 84 13.50 -3.71 21.14
CA ASP A 84 13.25 -4.57 22.29
C ASP A 84 11.74 -4.82 22.50
N GLU A 85 11.41 -5.80 23.35
CA GLU A 85 10.03 -6.18 23.67
C GLU A 85 9.27 -5.05 24.42
N MET A 86 9.96 -4.26 25.26
CA MET A 86 9.32 -3.20 26.05
C MET A 86 8.87 -2.01 25.23
N GLN A 87 9.47 -1.80 24.05
CA GLN A 87 9.06 -0.71 23.16
C GLN A 87 7.62 -0.85 22.67
N GLN A 88 7.11 -2.07 22.57
CA GLN A 88 5.74 -2.31 22.12
C GLN A 88 4.72 -1.62 23.01
N GLU A 89 4.92 -1.70 24.34
CA GLU A 89 4.03 -1.04 25.30
C GLU A 89 4.07 0.48 25.15
N ARG A 90 5.28 1.06 25.02
CA ARG A 90 5.45 2.51 24.83
C ARG A 90 4.82 3.00 23.54
N ILE A 91 5.06 2.29 22.43
CA ILE A 91 4.50 2.63 21.12
C ILE A 91 2.98 2.52 21.16
N PHE A 92 2.43 1.44 21.72
CA PHE A 92 0.99 1.25 21.80
C PHE A 92 0.30 2.36 22.61
N ALA A 93 0.88 2.73 23.77
CA ALA A 93 0.37 3.82 24.58
C ALA A 93 0.47 5.19 23.85
N GLU A 94 1.55 5.39 23.10
CA GLU A 94 1.73 6.58 22.26
C GLU A 94 0.70 6.64 21.13
N GLN A 95 0.40 5.54 20.46
CA GLN A 95 -0.61 5.44 19.40
C GLN A 95 -2.02 5.79 19.94
N LEU A 96 -2.41 5.24 21.09
CA LEU A 96 -3.68 5.61 21.74
C LEU A 96 -3.76 7.13 22.01
N ARG A 97 -2.67 7.70 22.52
CA ARG A 97 -2.56 9.15 22.80
C ARG A 97 -2.61 9.99 21.51
N ARG A 98 -1.85 9.62 20.47
CA ARG A 98 -1.81 10.33 19.19
C ARG A 98 -3.15 10.28 18.47
N CYS A 99 -3.77 9.11 18.43
CA CYS A 99 -5.12 8.93 17.87
C CYS A 99 -6.23 9.55 18.75
N GLY A 100 -5.96 9.81 20.05
CA GLY A 100 -6.97 10.35 20.97
C GLY A 100 -8.06 9.35 21.35
N VAL A 101 -7.76 8.05 21.37
CA VAL A 101 -8.70 6.98 21.66
C VAL A 101 -8.26 6.13 22.85
N GLN A 102 -9.22 5.43 23.47
CA GLN A 102 -8.94 4.50 24.59
C GLN A 102 -8.75 3.05 24.12
N TRP A 103 -9.20 2.72 22.89
CA TRP A 103 -9.06 1.40 22.28
C TRP A 103 -9.07 1.52 20.76
N PHE A 104 -8.49 0.50 20.10
CA PHE A 104 -8.61 0.30 18.66
C PHE A 104 -9.68 -0.77 18.35
N ASP A 105 -10.46 -0.55 17.29
CA ASP A 105 -11.40 -1.57 16.80
C ASP A 105 -10.64 -2.74 16.17
N ARG A 106 -9.56 -2.41 15.43
CA ARG A 106 -8.65 -3.37 14.80
C ARG A 106 -7.21 -2.95 15.02
N TYR A 107 -6.38 -3.93 15.26
CA TYR A 107 -4.94 -3.69 15.42
C TYR A 107 -4.14 -4.79 14.74
N LEU A 108 -3.08 -4.41 14.03
CA LEU A 108 -2.30 -5.30 13.18
C LEU A 108 -0.85 -5.39 13.67
N VAL A 109 -0.27 -6.59 13.63
CA VAL A 109 1.17 -6.76 13.55
C VAL A 109 1.58 -6.33 12.13
N HIS A 110 2.40 -5.27 12.02
CA HIS A 110 2.63 -4.58 10.75
C HIS A 110 3.65 -5.29 9.88
N CYS A 111 3.34 -5.43 8.58
CA CYS A 111 4.26 -5.81 7.51
C CYS A 111 4.96 -7.18 7.76
N ALA A 112 4.19 -8.25 7.98
CA ALA A 112 4.73 -9.59 8.15
C ALA A 112 5.34 -10.11 6.84
N THR A 113 6.63 -9.78 6.61
CA THR A 113 7.58 -10.48 5.75
C THR A 113 8.36 -11.45 6.61
N LYS A 114 9.12 -12.39 6.01
CA LYS A 114 9.94 -13.34 6.77
C LYS A 114 10.81 -12.65 7.82
N ALA A 115 11.56 -11.63 7.44
CA ALA A 115 12.45 -10.89 8.33
C ALA A 115 11.70 -10.20 9.48
N PHE A 116 10.55 -9.57 9.19
CA PHE A 116 9.76 -8.88 10.22
C PHE A 116 8.93 -9.85 11.06
N TYR A 117 8.56 -11.01 10.51
CA TYR A 117 7.94 -12.08 11.28
C TYR A 117 8.92 -12.69 12.29
N GLU A 118 10.17 -12.99 11.89
CA GLU A 118 11.22 -13.44 12.81
C GLU A 118 11.42 -12.44 13.95
N LYS A 119 11.44 -11.13 13.65
CA LYS A 119 11.51 -10.06 14.65
C LYS A 119 10.25 -10.01 15.53
N ALA A 120 9.06 -10.17 14.93
CA ALA A 120 7.81 -10.23 15.67
C ALA A 120 7.74 -11.44 16.62
N GLN A 121 8.33 -12.57 16.24
CA GLN A 121 8.48 -13.73 17.11
C GLN A 121 9.47 -13.46 18.25
N GLN A 122 10.64 -12.88 17.93
CA GLN A 122 11.66 -12.53 18.92
C GLN A 122 11.09 -11.63 20.04
N PHE A 123 10.27 -10.65 19.69
CA PHE A 123 9.68 -9.70 20.63
C PHE A 123 8.25 -10.07 21.05
N ARG A 124 7.75 -11.24 20.66
CA ARG A 124 6.43 -11.75 21.04
C ARG A 124 5.28 -10.79 20.66
N SER A 125 5.37 -10.18 19.47
CA SER A 125 4.45 -9.12 19.05
C SER A 125 3.01 -9.61 18.82
N PHE A 126 2.82 -10.85 18.40
CA PHE A 126 1.50 -11.45 18.28
C PHE A 126 0.87 -11.69 19.66
N GLU A 127 1.65 -12.24 20.59
CA GLU A 127 1.22 -12.45 21.97
C GLU A 127 0.89 -11.12 22.66
N PHE A 128 1.70 -10.09 22.42
CA PHE A 128 1.44 -8.73 22.90
C PHE A 128 0.08 -8.21 22.40
N ALA A 129 -0.18 -8.24 21.09
CA ALA A 129 -1.44 -7.76 20.52
C ALA A 129 -2.65 -8.57 21.04
N LEU A 130 -2.51 -9.90 21.14
CA LEU A 130 -3.55 -10.79 21.71
C LEU A 130 -3.79 -10.50 23.19
N GLN A 131 -2.73 -10.12 23.96
CA GLN A 131 -2.89 -9.70 25.35
C GLN A 131 -3.66 -8.39 25.43
N LYS A 132 -3.31 -7.37 24.60
CA LYS A 132 -4.06 -6.10 24.55
C LYS A 132 -5.54 -6.28 24.17
N ARG A 133 -5.86 -7.31 23.38
CA ARG A 133 -7.27 -7.69 23.12
C ARG A 133 -7.95 -8.22 24.38
N ARG A 134 -7.29 -9.12 25.12
CA ARG A 134 -7.84 -9.63 26.41
C ARG A 134 -8.02 -8.52 27.43
N ASP A 135 -7.13 -7.54 27.44
CA ASP A 135 -7.18 -6.37 28.33
C ASP A 135 -8.24 -5.33 27.92
N GLY A 136 -8.88 -5.52 26.75
CA GLY A 136 -9.95 -4.65 26.26
C GLY A 136 -9.51 -3.42 25.47
N PHE A 137 -8.20 -3.25 25.22
CA PHE A 137 -7.67 -2.14 24.42
C PHE A 137 -7.74 -2.38 22.91
N ILE A 138 -7.93 -3.61 22.48
CA ILE A 138 -8.11 -4.00 21.07
C ILE A 138 -9.35 -4.89 20.97
N ARG A 139 -10.21 -4.65 19.97
CA ARG A 139 -11.38 -5.52 19.72
C ARG A 139 -11.03 -6.70 18.81
N GLN A 140 -10.27 -6.47 17.75
CA GLN A 140 -9.85 -7.51 16.80
C GLN A 140 -8.36 -7.36 16.49
N VAL A 141 -7.63 -8.47 16.53
CA VAL A 141 -6.21 -8.55 16.19
C VAL A 141 -6.02 -9.18 14.83
N GLY A 142 -5.18 -8.57 14.00
CA GLY A 142 -4.79 -9.09 12.69
C GLY A 142 -3.31 -8.92 12.43
N PHE A 143 -2.91 -9.16 11.21
CA PHE A 143 -1.59 -8.78 10.69
C PHE A 143 -1.68 -8.39 9.23
N SER A 144 -0.79 -7.51 8.77
CA SER A 144 -0.63 -7.21 7.34
C SER A 144 0.50 -8.07 6.78
N PHE A 145 0.22 -8.73 5.65
CA PHE A 145 1.07 -9.79 5.12
C PHE A 145 1.63 -9.44 3.73
N HIS A 146 2.95 -9.72 3.54
CA HIS A 146 3.68 -9.37 2.33
C HIS A 146 4.75 -10.42 1.97
N ASP A 147 4.46 -11.70 2.11
CA ASP A 147 5.43 -12.76 1.85
C ASP A 147 4.79 -13.98 1.16
N SER A 148 5.45 -15.13 1.19
CA SER A 148 5.04 -16.35 0.54
C SER A 148 3.78 -16.99 1.18
N PRO A 149 2.97 -17.71 0.41
CA PRO A 149 1.85 -18.47 0.94
C PRO A 149 2.23 -19.44 2.06
N GLU A 150 3.41 -20.03 1.99
CA GLU A 150 3.93 -20.97 2.98
C GLU A 150 4.14 -20.31 4.34
N LEU A 151 4.67 -19.07 4.36
CA LEU A 151 4.81 -18.29 5.59
C LEU A 151 3.43 -17.89 6.15
N LEU A 152 2.47 -17.60 5.29
CA LEU A 152 1.10 -17.30 5.73
C LEU A 152 0.46 -18.47 6.45
N GLU A 153 0.62 -19.69 5.91
CA GLU A 153 0.13 -20.92 6.56
C GLU A 153 0.79 -21.11 7.93
N GLU A 154 2.13 -20.99 8.02
CA GLU A 154 2.88 -21.09 9.28
C GLU A 154 2.34 -20.10 10.35
N ILE A 155 2.14 -18.82 9.97
CA ILE A 155 1.64 -17.80 10.90
C ILE A 155 0.24 -18.18 11.40
N LEU A 156 -0.64 -18.62 10.52
CA LEU A 156 -2.02 -18.96 10.88
C LEU A 156 -2.14 -20.23 11.72
N GLU A 157 -1.27 -21.20 11.50
CA GLU A 157 -1.18 -22.40 12.34
C GLU A 157 -0.66 -22.06 13.74
N ARG A 158 0.35 -21.17 13.82
CA ARG A 158 0.94 -20.76 15.10
C ARG A 158 0.04 -19.85 15.92
N TYR A 159 -0.72 -18.97 15.26
CA TYR A 159 -1.59 -17.98 15.90
C TYR A 159 -3.05 -18.12 15.43
N PRO A 160 -3.73 -19.22 15.79
CA PRO A 160 -5.10 -19.49 15.34
C PRO A 160 -6.13 -18.47 15.86
N ASP A 161 -5.80 -17.75 16.93
CA ASP A 161 -6.67 -16.74 17.56
C ASP A 161 -6.68 -15.38 16.85
N ILE A 162 -5.92 -15.22 15.76
CA ILE A 162 -6.00 -14.02 14.92
C ILE A 162 -7.40 -13.89 14.30
N ASP A 163 -7.96 -12.68 14.35
CA ASP A 163 -9.34 -12.44 13.93
C ASP A 163 -9.47 -12.19 12.42
N PHE A 164 -8.49 -11.52 11.77
CA PHE A 164 -8.52 -11.16 10.35
C PHE A 164 -7.12 -11.00 9.78
N ILE A 165 -7.02 -10.94 8.44
CA ILE A 165 -5.74 -10.76 7.75
C ILE A 165 -5.87 -9.59 6.77
N GLN A 166 -4.83 -8.74 6.70
CA GLN A 166 -4.73 -7.70 5.68
C GLN A 166 -3.78 -8.19 4.57
N LEU A 167 -4.33 -8.44 3.37
CA LEU A 167 -3.61 -8.97 2.21
C LEU A 167 -3.47 -7.95 1.09
N GLN A 168 -2.32 -7.95 0.43
CA GLN A 168 -2.14 -7.25 -0.82
C GLN A 168 -2.86 -7.99 -1.94
N ILE A 169 -3.95 -7.41 -2.47
CA ILE A 169 -4.72 -8.00 -3.57
C ILE A 169 -5.05 -6.93 -4.60
N SER A 170 -4.59 -7.16 -5.83
CA SER A 170 -5.03 -6.45 -7.02
C SER A 170 -5.21 -7.47 -8.16
N TYR A 171 -5.92 -7.11 -9.22
CA TYR A 171 -6.04 -7.99 -10.39
C TYR A 171 -4.69 -8.26 -11.07
N MET A 172 -3.73 -7.35 -10.90
CA MET A 172 -2.35 -7.51 -11.36
C MET A 172 -1.57 -8.58 -10.59
N ASP A 173 -1.79 -8.64 -9.26
CA ASP A 173 -1.06 -9.53 -8.37
C ASP A 173 -1.71 -10.91 -8.26
N TRP A 174 -2.93 -11.06 -8.80
CA TRP A 174 -3.75 -12.25 -8.60
C TRP A 174 -3.03 -13.55 -9.00
N ASN A 175 -2.43 -13.56 -10.19
CA ASN A 175 -1.66 -14.69 -10.70
C ASN A 175 -0.15 -14.34 -10.83
N ASN A 176 0.31 -13.26 -10.19
CA ASN A 176 1.70 -12.81 -10.24
C ASN A 176 2.55 -13.70 -9.34
N SER A 177 3.62 -14.29 -9.89
CA SER A 177 4.49 -15.23 -9.18
C SER A 177 5.17 -14.64 -7.93
N PRO A 178 5.73 -13.42 -7.92
CA PRO A 178 6.31 -12.84 -6.72
C PRO A 178 5.32 -12.62 -5.56
N ILE A 179 4.10 -12.15 -5.86
CA ILE A 179 3.11 -11.76 -4.82
C ILE A 179 2.19 -12.91 -4.44
N GLN A 180 1.84 -13.76 -5.40
CA GLN A 180 0.95 -14.93 -5.22
C GLN A 180 -0.36 -14.61 -4.47
N ALA A 181 -0.96 -13.45 -4.77
CA ALA A 181 -2.13 -12.93 -4.06
C ALA A 181 -3.29 -13.93 -3.98
N ARG A 182 -3.52 -14.69 -5.07
CA ARG A 182 -4.55 -15.74 -5.12
C ARG A 182 -4.29 -16.83 -4.10
N ARG A 183 -3.08 -17.36 -4.02
CA ARG A 183 -2.73 -18.43 -3.07
C ARG A 183 -2.88 -17.96 -1.63
N CYS A 184 -2.38 -16.77 -1.31
CA CYS A 184 -2.55 -16.16 0.02
C CYS A 184 -4.04 -15.97 0.37
N TYR A 185 -4.84 -15.48 -0.57
CA TYR A 185 -6.28 -15.36 -0.39
C TYR A 185 -6.96 -16.73 -0.14
N GLU A 186 -6.65 -17.76 -0.93
CA GLU A 186 -7.21 -19.11 -0.78
C GLU A 186 -6.84 -19.71 0.60
N ILE A 187 -5.64 -19.47 1.11
CA ILE A 187 -5.20 -19.87 2.45
C ILE A 187 -6.05 -19.17 3.52
N ALA A 188 -6.19 -17.84 3.44
CA ALA A 188 -7.02 -17.08 4.37
C ALA A 188 -8.47 -17.60 4.39
N ARG A 189 -9.03 -17.94 3.21
CA ARG A 189 -10.37 -18.50 3.08
C ARG A 189 -10.50 -19.89 3.71
N ARG A 190 -9.52 -20.78 3.49
CA ARG A 190 -9.48 -22.11 4.16
C ARG A 190 -9.42 -21.98 5.67
N ALA A 191 -8.63 -21.02 6.17
CA ALA A 191 -8.53 -20.70 7.59
C ALA A 191 -9.78 -19.96 8.14
N ARG A 192 -10.78 -19.66 7.29
CA ARG A 192 -12.01 -18.91 7.64
C ARG A 192 -11.72 -17.53 8.22
N LYS A 193 -10.59 -16.89 7.80
CA LYS A 193 -10.25 -15.54 8.25
C LYS A 193 -10.83 -14.52 7.29
N PRO A 194 -11.54 -13.50 7.80
CA PRO A 194 -11.91 -12.33 7.02
C PRO A 194 -10.69 -11.63 6.43
N VAL A 195 -10.84 -11.09 5.22
CA VAL A 195 -9.77 -10.42 4.50
C VAL A 195 -10.06 -8.93 4.40
N VAL A 196 -9.09 -8.12 4.79
CA VAL A 196 -9.00 -6.70 4.45
C VAL A 196 -8.01 -6.57 3.31
N VAL A 197 -8.43 -5.97 2.20
CA VAL A 197 -7.55 -5.81 1.03
C VAL A 197 -6.79 -4.50 1.12
N MET A 198 -5.47 -4.56 1.00
CA MET A 198 -4.60 -3.40 0.79
C MET A 198 -4.02 -3.39 -0.63
N CYS A 199 -3.55 -2.23 -1.08
CA CYS A 199 -2.93 -2.03 -2.40
C CYS A 199 -3.80 -2.45 -3.62
N PRO A 200 -5.13 -2.29 -3.62
CA PRO A 200 -5.97 -2.70 -4.76
C PRO A 200 -5.61 -1.94 -6.04
N LEU A 201 -5.06 -0.73 -5.91
CA LEU A 201 -4.65 0.16 -6.99
C LEU A 201 -3.13 0.15 -7.25
N LYS A 202 -2.36 -0.76 -6.62
CA LYS A 202 -0.89 -0.84 -6.74
C LYS A 202 -0.21 0.52 -6.59
N GLY A 203 -0.50 1.22 -5.48
CA GLY A 203 0.10 2.52 -5.21
C GLY A 203 -0.34 3.65 -6.15
N GLY A 204 -1.40 3.44 -6.93
CA GLY A 204 -1.90 4.39 -7.93
C GLY A 204 -1.58 3.99 -9.38
N MET A 205 -0.70 3.03 -9.60
CA MET A 205 -0.32 2.54 -10.94
C MET A 205 -1.53 2.14 -11.79
N LEU A 206 -2.55 1.55 -11.17
CA LEU A 206 -3.76 1.10 -11.86
C LEU A 206 -4.82 2.20 -12.05
N VAL A 207 -4.56 3.43 -11.61
CA VAL A 207 -5.48 4.56 -11.81
C VAL A 207 -5.34 5.15 -13.21
N HIS A 208 -4.09 5.22 -13.69
CA HIS A 208 -3.73 5.72 -15.02
C HIS A 208 -2.91 4.64 -15.76
N PRO A 209 -3.54 3.54 -16.16
CA PRO A 209 -2.83 2.49 -16.88
C PRO A 209 -2.44 2.95 -18.29
N PRO A 210 -1.49 2.27 -18.96
CA PRO A 210 -1.17 2.53 -20.36
C PRO A 210 -2.41 2.60 -21.25
N GLN A 211 -2.39 3.47 -22.26
CA GLN A 211 -3.55 3.79 -23.11
C GLN A 211 -4.25 2.55 -23.70
N ALA A 212 -3.47 1.52 -24.08
CA ALA A 212 -4.02 0.27 -24.63
C ALA A 212 -4.92 -0.46 -23.60
N ILE A 213 -4.53 -0.41 -22.33
CA ILE A 213 -5.29 -1.03 -21.23
C ILE A 213 -6.52 -0.17 -20.91
N GLU A 214 -6.35 1.15 -20.79
CA GLU A 214 -7.46 2.06 -20.53
C GLU A 214 -8.55 1.93 -21.60
N LYS A 215 -8.16 1.87 -22.88
CA LYS A 215 -9.08 1.63 -24.00
C LYS A 215 -9.86 0.33 -23.81
N ARG A 216 -9.17 -0.76 -23.48
CA ARG A 216 -9.80 -2.08 -23.31
C ARG A 216 -10.79 -2.12 -22.16
N LEU A 217 -10.43 -1.49 -21.01
CA LEU A 217 -11.32 -1.37 -19.85
C LEU A 217 -12.58 -0.55 -20.18
N ARG A 218 -12.40 0.57 -20.88
CA ARG A 218 -13.50 1.46 -21.29
C ARG A 218 -14.44 0.84 -22.34
N GLU A 219 -13.90 0.04 -23.27
CA GLU A 219 -14.73 -0.70 -24.25
C GLU A 219 -15.63 -1.73 -23.56
N ALA A 220 -15.16 -2.35 -22.48
CA ALA A 220 -15.92 -3.37 -21.76
C ALA A 220 -17.00 -2.75 -20.83
N ARG A 221 -16.68 -1.67 -20.14
CA ARG A 221 -17.58 -0.94 -19.21
C ARG A 221 -17.28 0.57 -19.30
N PRO A 222 -17.94 1.30 -20.21
CA PRO A 222 -17.68 2.74 -20.43
C PRO A 222 -17.88 3.61 -19.18
N GLU A 223 -18.75 3.18 -18.28
CA GLU A 223 -19.10 3.88 -17.04
C GLU A 223 -18.08 3.68 -15.90
N TRP A 224 -17.12 2.74 -16.04
CA TRP A 224 -16.16 2.45 -14.99
C TRP A 224 -14.79 3.06 -15.28
N SER A 225 -14.25 3.78 -14.30
CA SER A 225 -12.84 4.16 -14.33
C SER A 225 -11.93 2.95 -14.10
N ALA A 226 -10.65 3.07 -14.46
CA ALA A 226 -9.66 2.04 -14.18
C ALA A 226 -9.56 1.74 -12.66
N ALA A 227 -9.68 2.78 -11.82
CA ALA A 227 -9.75 2.61 -10.36
C ALA A 227 -10.98 1.81 -9.93
N THR A 228 -12.15 2.09 -10.52
CA THR A 228 -13.39 1.34 -10.27
C THR A 228 -13.22 -0.15 -10.56
N TRP A 229 -12.61 -0.50 -11.70
CA TRP A 229 -12.31 -1.88 -12.06
C TRP A 229 -11.47 -2.59 -10.99
N ALA A 230 -10.40 -1.95 -10.53
CA ALA A 230 -9.50 -2.54 -9.53
C ALA A 230 -10.15 -2.71 -8.15
N ILE A 231 -10.93 -1.70 -7.70
CA ILE A 231 -11.64 -1.78 -6.42
C ILE A 231 -12.76 -2.83 -6.49
N ARG A 232 -13.54 -2.87 -7.57
CA ARG A 232 -14.58 -3.88 -7.77
C ARG A 232 -14.03 -5.28 -7.85
N PHE A 233 -12.87 -5.49 -8.48
CA PHE A 233 -12.20 -6.79 -8.47
C PHE A 233 -11.98 -7.29 -7.04
N ALA A 234 -11.30 -6.50 -6.22
CA ALA A 234 -11.03 -6.87 -4.84
C ALA A 234 -12.30 -7.05 -4.00
N ALA A 235 -13.29 -6.16 -4.19
CA ALA A 235 -14.56 -6.22 -3.48
C ALA A 235 -15.44 -7.42 -3.89
N SER A 236 -15.23 -7.98 -5.10
CA SER A 236 -15.98 -9.14 -5.60
C SER A 236 -15.54 -10.46 -4.99
N LEU A 237 -14.36 -10.49 -4.37
CA LEU A 237 -13.83 -11.70 -3.76
C LEU A 237 -14.63 -12.06 -2.50
N ASP A 238 -15.00 -13.33 -2.37
CA ASP A 238 -15.74 -13.83 -1.23
C ASP A 238 -14.92 -13.74 0.07
N GLY A 239 -15.54 -13.35 1.19
CA GLY A 239 -14.84 -13.15 2.48
C GLY A 239 -13.96 -11.90 2.56
N VAL A 240 -13.92 -11.07 1.51
CA VAL A 240 -13.37 -9.73 1.61
C VAL A 240 -14.39 -8.82 2.29
N GLU A 241 -14.02 -8.28 3.45
CA GLU A 241 -14.86 -7.37 4.24
C GLU A 241 -14.63 -5.91 3.87
N THR A 242 -13.38 -5.54 3.59
CA THR A 242 -12.98 -4.15 3.32
C THR A 242 -11.89 -4.11 2.26
N VAL A 243 -12.00 -3.14 1.36
CA VAL A 243 -11.00 -2.80 0.35
C VAL A 243 -10.47 -1.40 0.66
N LEU A 244 -9.23 -1.32 1.11
CA LEU A 244 -8.58 -0.07 1.47
C LEU A 244 -8.13 0.69 0.22
N SER A 245 -8.61 1.90 0.04
CA SER A 245 -8.10 2.82 -0.98
C SER A 245 -7.43 4.01 -0.33
N GLY A 246 -6.20 4.29 -0.73
CA GLY A 246 -5.51 5.55 -0.42
C GLY A 246 -6.06 6.63 -1.35
N MET A 247 -6.71 7.63 -0.77
CA MET A 247 -7.31 8.75 -1.50
C MET A 247 -6.68 10.05 -0.98
N SER A 248 -6.13 10.84 -1.89
CA SER A 248 -5.40 12.07 -1.58
C SER A 248 -6.20 13.34 -1.92
N SER A 249 -7.46 13.17 -2.34
CA SER A 249 -8.37 14.29 -2.60
C SER A 249 -9.84 13.88 -2.47
N LEU A 250 -10.68 14.87 -2.20
CA LEU A 250 -12.12 14.71 -2.14
C LEU A 250 -12.69 14.17 -3.46
N GLU A 251 -12.11 14.58 -4.58
CA GLU A 251 -12.51 14.11 -5.91
C GLU A 251 -12.23 12.60 -6.09
N GLN A 252 -11.06 12.11 -5.69
CA GLN A 252 -10.73 10.69 -5.71
C GLN A 252 -11.70 9.89 -4.83
N MET A 253 -12.04 10.41 -3.66
CA MET A 253 -13.00 9.79 -2.76
C MET A 253 -14.38 9.70 -3.37
N ARG A 254 -14.89 10.80 -3.96
CA ARG A 254 -16.19 10.82 -4.67
C ARG A 254 -16.25 9.78 -5.78
N ARG A 255 -15.18 9.69 -6.60
CA ARG A 255 -15.09 8.72 -7.71
C ARG A 255 -15.09 7.28 -7.20
N ASN A 256 -14.35 6.99 -6.13
CA ASN A 256 -14.29 5.64 -5.57
C ASN A 256 -15.62 5.23 -4.93
N ILE A 257 -16.29 6.15 -4.25
CA ILE A 257 -17.62 5.93 -3.67
C ILE A 257 -18.64 5.68 -4.79
N ALA A 258 -18.69 6.54 -5.81
CA ALA A 258 -19.58 6.37 -6.97
C ALA A 258 -19.27 5.07 -7.74
N GLY A 259 -17.99 4.70 -7.85
CA GLY A 259 -17.57 3.45 -8.46
C GLY A 259 -18.09 2.18 -7.78
N LEU A 260 -18.51 2.27 -6.52
CA LEU A 260 -19.10 1.16 -5.76
C LEU A 260 -20.63 1.30 -5.57
N GLU A 261 -21.24 2.33 -6.12
CA GLU A 261 -22.68 2.46 -6.10
C GLU A 261 -23.34 1.29 -6.85
N GLY A 262 -24.39 0.70 -6.29
CA GLY A 262 -25.06 -0.47 -6.87
C GLY A 262 -24.16 -1.72 -7.05
N PHE A 263 -23.07 -1.82 -6.30
CA PHE A 263 -22.12 -2.92 -6.44
C PHE A 263 -22.74 -4.29 -6.16
N THR A 264 -22.67 -5.20 -7.15
CA THR A 264 -23.22 -6.57 -7.11
C THR A 264 -22.16 -7.66 -7.31
N GLY A 265 -20.89 -7.30 -7.49
CA GLY A 265 -19.80 -8.21 -7.89
C GLY A 265 -19.46 -8.08 -9.37
N LEU A 266 -18.37 -8.73 -9.79
CA LEU A 266 -17.95 -8.84 -11.18
C LEU A 266 -18.57 -10.07 -11.83
N GLU A 267 -18.88 -9.97 -13.14
CA GLU A 267 -19.32 -11.06 -13.98
C GLU A 267 -18.11 -11.80 -14.58
N GLU A 268 -18.30 -13.02 -15.10
CA GLU A 268 -17.23 -13.82 -15.71
C GLU A 268 -16.50 -13.08 -16.84
N ARG A 269 -17.25 -12.36 -17.67
CA ARG A 269 -16.68 -11.52 -18.75
C ARG A 269 -15.75 -10.41 -18.22
N ASP A 270 -16.05 -9.87 -17.04
CA ASP A 270 -15.24 -8.81 -16.41
C ASP A 270 -13.88 -9.36 -15.95
N TYR A 271 -13.84 -10.58 -15.41
CA TYR A 271 -12.59 -11.27 -15.09
C TYR A 271 -11.73 -11.56 -16.32
N ALA A 272 -12.33 -11.89 -17.47
CA ALA A 272 -11.60 -12.08 -18.72
C ALA A 272 -10.90 -10.78 -19.17
N VAL A 273 -11.59 -9.64 -19.08
CA VAL A 273 -11.04 -8.30 -19.38
C VAL A 273 -9.88 -7.96 -18.44
N LEU A 274 -10.02 -8.19 -17.13
CA LEU A 274 -8.97 -7.93 -16.16
C LEU A 274 -7.75 -8.82 -16.33
N ASN A 275 -7.94 -10.09 -16.69
CA ASN A 275 -6.84 -11.00 -17.02
C ASN A 275 -6.04 -10.54 -18.24
N GLU A 276 -6.72 -10.03 -19.27
CA GLU A 276 -6.07 -9.42 -20.43
C GLU A 276 -5.31 -8.14 -20.03
N ALA A 277 -5.94 -7.24 -19.28
CA ALA A 277 -5.31 -6.03 -18.77
C ALA A 277 -4.06 -6.33 -17.93
N ALA A 278 -4.10 -7.35 -17.08
CA ALA A 278 -2.97 -7.77 -16.26
C ALA A 278 -1.78 -8.24 -17.14
N ARG A 279 -2.04 -9.03 -18.19
CA ARG A 279 -0.99 -9.48 -19.12
C ARG A 279 -0.36 -8.33 -19.89
N LEU A 280 -1.17 -7.38 -20.36
CA LEU A 280 -0.67 -6.19 -21.05
C LEU A 280 0.18 -5.31 -20.12
N ASN A 281 -0.30 -5.08 -18.91
CA ASN A 281 0.42 -4.24 -17.95
C ASN A 281 1.77 -4.85 -17.52
N ALA A 282 1.85 -6.16 -17.34
CA ALA A 282 3.11 -6.85 -17.03
C ALA A 282 4.20 -6.64 -18.12
N ARG A 283 3.79 -6.40 -19.36
CA ARG A 283 4.71 -6.11 -20.48
C ARG A 283 5.11 -4.63 -20.55
N LEU A 284 4.15 -3.73 -20.28
CA LEU A 284 4.33 -2.28 -20.44
C LEU A 284 4.92 -1.61 -19.20
N THR A 285 4.78 -2.22 -18.03
CA THR A 285 5.27 -1.70 -16.76
C THR A 285 5.98 -2.84 -15.99
N PRO A 286 7.21 -3.17 -16.37
CA PRO A 286 7.91 -4.34 -15.82
C PRO A 286 8.26 -4.18 -14.33
N ILE A 287 8.44 -2.94 -13.84
CA ILE A 287 8.81 -2.69 -12.46
C ILE A 287 7.55 -2.32 -11.66
N GLN A 288 7.05 -3.26 -10.88
CA GLN A 288 5.79 -3.14 -10.13
C GLN A 288 5.95 -2.35 -8.81
N CYS A 289 6.66 -1.21 -8.86
CA CYS A 289 6.88 -0.34 -7.71
C CYS A 289 5.60 0.41 -7.31
N THR A 290 5.18 0.28 -6.05
CA THR A 290 3.99 0.98 -5.49
C THR A 290 4.32 2.33 -4.84
N THR A 291 5.55 2.80 -4.95
CA THR A 291 6.02 4.07 -4.34
C THR A 291 5.73 4.15 -2.82
N CYS A 292 5.80 3.01 -2.12
CA CYS A 292 5.58 2.96 -0.67
C CYS A 292 6.71 3.55 0.17
N SER A 293 7.87 3.78 -0.45
CA SER A 293 9.07 4.41 0.11
C SER A 293 9.78 3.65 1.25
N TYR A 294 9.41 2.39 1.55
CA TYR A 294 10.07 1.60 2.60
C TYR A 294 11.55 1.33 2.33
N CYS A 295 11.98 1.40 1.07
CA CYS A 295 13.38 1.27 0.66
C CYS A 295 14.23 2.52 0.98
N LEU A 296 13.64 3.71 1.15
CA LEU A 296 14.39 4.95 1.33
C LEU A 296 15.13 5.02 2.67
N PRO A 297 14.50 4.81 3.85
CA PRO A 297 15.19 4.95 5.14
C PRO A 297 16.25 3.88 5.38
N VAL A 298 16.22 2.77 4.63
CA VAL A 298 17.19 1.68 4.79
C VAL A 298 18.36 1.76 3.80
N CYS A 299 18.33 2.69 2.85
CA CYS A 299 19.40 2.88 1.86
C CYS A 299 20.52 3.76 2.43
N PRO A 300 21.73 3.20 2.70
CA PRO A 300 22.82 3.99 3.28
C PRO A 300 23.39 5.03 2.31
N ALA A 301 23.17 4.87 1.00
CA ALA A 301 23.58 5.81 -0.03
C ALA A 301 22.50 6.86 -0.37
N HIS A 302 21.34 6.83 0.33
CA HIS A 302 20.24 7.78 0.13
C HIS A 302 19.77 7.90 -1.33
N ILE A 303 19.78 6.78 -2.07
CA ILE A 303 19.34 6.72 -3.48
C ILE A 303 17.81 6.92 -3.52
N PRO A 304 17.28 7.79 -4.42
CA PRO A 304 15.84 7.98 -4.58
C PRO A 304 15.20 6.82 -5.38
N ILE A 305 15.32 5.60 -4.85
CA ILE A 305 14.98 4.33 -5.51
C ILE A 305 13.62 4.36 -6.21
N PRO A 306 12.48 4.79 -5.59
CA PRO A 306 11.19 4.80 -6.27
C PRO A 306 11.18 5.69 -7.53
N THR A 307 11.91 6.79 -7.51
CA THR A 307 12.04 7.72 -8.63
C THR A 307 12.81 7.08 -9.79
N ASP A 308 13.91 6.40 -9.48
CA ASP A 308 14.73 5.72 -10.49
C ASP A 308 13.94 4.59 -11.16
N LEU A 309 13.19 3.81 -10.38
CA LEU A 309 12.33 2.75 -10.90
C LEU A 309 11.17 3.30 -11.75
N TRP A 310 10.63 4.46 -11.40
CA TRP A 310 9.61 5.13 -12.20
C TRP A 310 10.17 5.58 -13.54
N LEU A 311 11.34 6.24 -13.56
CA LEU A 311 12.01 6.69 -14.80
C LEU A 311 12.33 5.51 -15.73
N LEU A 312 12.70 4.35 -15.19
CA LEU A 312 12.92 3.13 -15.97
C LEU A 312 11.64 2.60 -16.60
N ASN A 313 10.52 2.62 -15.89
CA ASN A 313 9.22 2.23 -16.46
C ASN A 313 8.81 3.17 -17.61
N GLU A 314 9.01 4.49 -17.45
CA GLU A 314 8.76 5.46 -18.51
C GLU A 314 9.66 5.22 -19.75
N ASP A 315 10.90 4.77 -19.53
CA ASP A 315 11.84 4.43 -20.61
C ASP A 315 11.38 3.20 -21.41
N VAL A 316 10.81 2.21 -20.71
CA VAL A 316 10.23 1.03 -21.35
C VAL A 316 8.93 1.38 -22.09
N ALA A 317 8.09 2.22 -21.50
CA ALA A 317 6.76 2.53 -22.03
C ALA A 317 6.81 3.23 -23.40
N ASP A 318 7.88 3.98 -23.71
CA ASP A 318 8.06 4.68 -24.99
C ASP A 318 9.22 4.17 -25.85
N ASP A 319 9.72 2.96 -25.59
CA ASP A 319 10.85 2.33 -26.28
C ASP A 319 12.13 3.22 -26.27
N GLY A 320 12.35 3.96 -25.18
CA GLY A 320 13.52 4.81 -25.01
C GLY A 320 13.53 6.13 -25.81
N LYS A 321 12.44 6.48 -26.49
CA LYS A 321 12.37 7.69 -27.34
C LYS A 321 12.60 8.99 -26.58
N GLY A 322 12.25 9.03 -25.27
CA GLY A 322 12.43 10.20 -24.40
C GLY A 322 13.70 10.18 -23.56
N ILE A 323 14.70 9.36 -23.86
CA ILE A 323 15.87 9.11 -23.00
C ILE A 323 16.61 10.37 -22.53
N GLU A 324 16.83 11.35 -23.43
CA GLU A 324 17.53 12.58 -23.07
C GLU A 324 16.78 13.44 -22.04
N ASN A 325 15.46 13.49 -22.14
CA ASN A 325 14.63 14.17 -21.13
C ASN A 325 14.66 13.41 -19.79
N ARG A 326 14.65 12.08 -19.81
CA ARG A 326 14.76 11.25 -18.60
C ARG A 326 16.12 11.40 -17.95
N ARG A 327 17.21 11.47 -18.71
CA ARG A 327 18.55 11.78 -18.18
C ARG A 327 18.61 13.14 -17.49
N LYS A 328 17.93 14.16 -18.05
CA LYS A 328 17.79 15.46 -17.39
C LYS A 328 16.99 15.37 -16.10
N SER A 329 15.86 14.68 -16.15
CA SER A 329 15.00 14.44 -14.96
C SER A 329 15.74 13.64 -13.88
N TYR A 330 16.46 12.59 -14.25
CA TYR A 330 17.27 11.79 -13.34
C TYR A 330 18.30 12.67 -12.60
N ARG A 331 19.08 13.49 -13.34
CA ARG A 331 20.06 14.39 -12.74
C ARG A 331 19.44 15.42 -11.80
N ALA A 332 18.28 15.97 -12.17
CA ALA A 332 17.58 16.96 -11.35
C ALA A 332 17.03 16.34 -10.06
N LEU A 333 16.42 15.16 -10.16
CA LEU A 333 15.79 14.46 -9.04
C LEU A 333 16.79 13.78 -8.10
N SER A 334 18.02 13.49 -8.58
CA SER A 334 19.13 12.98 -7.76
C SER A 334 19.98 14.09 -7.12
N GLN A 335 19.66 15.38 -7.35
CA GLN A 335 20.45 16.49 -6.83
C GLN A 335 20.39 16.50 -5.29
N GLY A 336 21.56 16.39 -4.65
CA GLY A 336 21.68 16.30 -3.19
C GLY A 336 21.35 14.94 -2.58
N LEU A 337 21.10 13.93 -3.41
CA LEU A 337 20.84 12.54 -3.05
C LEU A 337 21.89 11.62 -3.67
N GLY A 338 21.87 10.33 -3.29
CA GLY A 338 22.70 9.31 -3.94
C GLY A 338 22.24 9.04 -5.38
N ARG A 339 23.16 8.59 -6.22
CA ARG A 339 22.87 8.10 -7.58
C ARG A 339 22.74 6.59 -7.60
N ALA A 340 22.19 6.05 -8.66
CA ALA A 340 22.10 4.60 -8.83
C ALA A 340 23.49 3.94 -8.81
N SER A 341 24.54 4.60 -9.31
CA SER A 341 25.95 4.15 -9.25
C SER A 341 26.54 4.10 -7.83
N ASP A 342 25.95 4.80 -6.86
CA ASP A 342 26.39 4.75 -5.46
C ASP A 342 25.89 3.50 -4.72
N CYS A 343 25.17 2.61 -5.41
CA CYS A 343 24.63 1.39 -4.85
C CYS A 343 25.75 0.40 -4.46
N ILE A 344 25.87 0.10 -3.18
CA ILE A 344 26.84 -0.85 -2.63
C ILE A 344 26.32 -2.31 -2.57
N GLU A 345 25.19 -2.61 -3.19
CA GLU A 345 24.55 -3.93 -3.24
C GLU A 345 24.34 -4.58 -1.85
N CYS A 346 23.98 -3.81 -0.85
CA CYS A 346 23.73 -4.32 0.51
C CYS A 346 22.36 -5.02 0.69
N TYR A 347 21.51 -5.01 -0.31
CA TYR A 347 20.16 -5.64 -0.38
C TYR A 347 19.15 -5.23 0.69
N ARG A 348 19.43 -4.22 1.52
CA ARG A 348 18.49 -3.76 2.57
C ARG A 348 17.18 -3.25 1.98
N CYS A 349 17.24 -2.57 0.83
CA CYS A 349 16.06 -2.08 0.12
C CYS A 349 15.19 -3.22 -0.44
N GLU A 350 15.77 -4.31 -0.90
CA GLU A 350 15.05 -5.50 -1.38
C GLU A 350 14.37 -6.23 -0.23
N ASN A 351 15.07 -6.41 0.91
CA ASN A 351 14.50 -7.00 2.12
C ASN A 351 13.32 -6.18 2.69
N ALA A 352 13.34 -4.86 2.51
CA ALA A 352 12.26 -3.96 2.94
C ALA A 352 11.14 -3.83 1.89
N CYS A 353 11.32 -4.36 0.68
CA CYS A 353 10.38 -4.16 -0.41
C CYS A 353 9.18 -5.11 -0.36
N PRO A 354 7.95 -4.63 -0.08
CA PRO A 354 6.76 -5.48 -0.04
C PRO A 354 6.30 -5.97 -1.42
N GLN A 355 6.99 -5.52 -2.50
CA GLN A 355 6.74 -5.96 -3.86
C GLN A 355 7.77 -6.98 -4.36
N HIS A 356 8.76 -7.34 -3.53
CA HIS A 356 9.85 -8.25 -3.85
C HIS A 356 10.60 -7.88 -5.15
N ILE A 357 10.80 -6.56 -5.36
CA ILE A 357 11.50 -6.05 -6.53
C ILE A 357 13.00 -6.29 -6.36
N HIS A 358 13.64 -6.85 -7.39
CA HIS A 358 15.11 -6.93 -7.47
C HIS A 358 15.71 -5.55 -7.75
N ILE A 359 15.75 -4.70 -6.71
CA ILE A 359 16.07 -3.28 -6.79
C ILE A 359 17.50 -3.06 -7.27
N THR A 360 18.47 -3.82 -6.74
CA THR A 360 19.88 -3.66 -7.11
C THR A 360 20.12 -3.92 -8.59
N GLY A 361 19.44 -4.90 -9.17
CA GLY A 361 19.47 -5.17 -10.61
C GLY A 361 18.88 -4.02 -11.45
N TRP A 362 17.79 -3.42 -10.98
CA TRP A 362 17.21 -2.26 -11.66
C TRP A 362 18.03 -0.99 -11.50
N LEU A 363 18.72 -0.79 -10.37
CA LEU A 363 19.66 0.33 -10.21
C LEU A 363 20.85 0.20 -11.17
N LYS A 364 21.39 -1.01 -11.38
CA LYS A 364 22.39 -1.23 -12.44
C LYS A 364 21.87 -0.80 -13.82
N ARG A 365 20.61 -1.15 -14.09
CA ARG A 365 19.98 -0.73 -15.35
C ARG A 365 19.80 0.79 -15.43
N ALA A 366 19.50 1.48 -14.31
CA ALA A 366 19.42 2.93 -14.24
C ALA A 366 20.78 3.58 -14.55
N VAL A 367 21.89 3.03 -14.03
CA VAL A 367 23.25 3.49 -14.39
C VAL A 367 23.48 3.40 -15.89
N GLU A 368 23.20 2.23 -16.49
CA GLU A 368 23.38 2.05 -17.96
C GLU A 368 22.53 3.03 -18.78
N ARG A 369 21.31 3.33 -18.35
CA ARG A 369 20.37 4.15 -19.12
C ARG A 369 20.54 5.65 -18.89
N PHE A 370 20.83 6.06 -17.66
CA PHE A 370 20.75 7.46 -17.27
C PHE A 370 22.11 8.10 -16.96
N GLU A 371 23.10 7.31 -16.50
CA GLU A 371 24.43 7.82 -16.13
C GLU A 371 25.49 7.60 -17.21
N ALA A 372 25.33 6.58 -18.06
CA ALA A 372 26.24 6.36 -19.17
C ALA A 372 26.27 7.63 -20.06
N VAL A 373 27.41 8.30 -20.13
CA VAL A 373 27.64 9.40 -21.05
C VAL A 373 27.65 8.79 -22.45
N PRO A 374 26.85 9.29 -23.42
CA PRO A 374 27.13 8.96 -24.82
C PRO A 374 28.56 9.39 -25.10
N GLU A 375 29.40 8.48 -25.62
CA GLU A 375 30.67 8.92 -26.20
C GLU A 375 30.36 10.08 -27.14
N PRO A 376 31.07 11.24 -27.05
CA PRO A 376 30.85 12.30 -28.00
C PRO A 376 31.11 11.71 -29.38
N VAL A 377 30.11 11.73 -30.25
CA VAL A 377 30.30 11.47 -31.67
C VAL A 377 31.24 12.59 -32.10
N LEU A 378 32.52 12.27 -32.15
CA LEU A 378 33.53 13.19 -32.73
C LEU A 378 33.14 13.45 -34.17
N PRO A 379 33.14 14.71 -34.62
CA PRO A 379 32.72 15.10 -35.94
C PRO A 379 33.58 14.49 -37.05
#